data_2400128f6462a304260f9c72749d4942
#
_entry.id   2400128f6462a304260f9c72749d4942
#
_cell.length_a   1.000
_cell.length_b   1.000
_cell.length_c   1.000
_cell.angle_alpha   90.00
_cell.angle_beta   90.00
_cell.angle_gamma   90.00
#
_symmetry.space_group_name_H-M   'P 1'
#
loop_
_entity.id
_entity.type
_entity.pdbx_description
1 polymer ?
#
loop_
_entity_poly.entity_id
_entity_poly.type
_entity_poly.pdbx_seq_one_letter_code
_entity_poly.pdbx_strand_id
1 'polypeptide(L)'
;MTREELMEYFLNIPVSINNLYGDPFFKDQEENTFSKLYSLHKSGHKGVVSIITKTEINERIALRLGYYAKRLKLIILLSVSELPAKLEGVPGDRYNTISKCLKYGIPILPYIRPFIPGENTSPEILDKLFRRIKEEFKDKDYSIIVSGLRGNEEILNKFSLTQEYNLRVKIIPTHIKEYLQSMTTIIFPRTSCGVAYTLELKKSWNPYYQSPQLAGCMNCPLKETCFDNKTLLHLLS
;
A
#
# COMPACT_ATOMS: atom_id res chain seq x y z
N MET A 1 -3.29 27.08 -19.52
CA MET A 1 -2.31 26.75 -18.46
C MET A 1 -1.00 27.36 -18.84
N THR A 2 -0.48 28.27 -18.03
CA THR A 2 0.82 28.90 -18.23
C THR A 2 1.95 27.89 -17.98
N ARG A 3 3.19 28.24 -18.35
CA ARG A 3 4.35 27.39 -18.05
C ARG A 3 4.53 27.20 -16.53
N GLU A 4 4.26 28.22 -15.75
CA GLU A 4 4.36 28.20 -14.29
C GLU A 4 3.28 27.30 -13.67
N GLU A 5 2.03 27.42 -14.10
CA GLU A 5 0.95 26.51 -13.68
C GLU A 5 1.25 25.05 -14.02
N LEU A 6 1.83 24.79 -15.19
CA LEU A 6 2.23 23.47 -15.60
C LEU A 6 3.35 22.89 -14.72
N MET A 7 4.35 23.71 -14.40
CA MET A 7 5.43 23.32 -13.50
C MET A 7 4.91 23.02 -12.09
N GLU A 8 4.05 23.90 -11.54
CA GLU A 8 3.45 23.69 -10.22
C GLU A 8 2.58 22.41 -10.20
N TYR A 9 1.84 22.15 -11.28
CA TYR A 9 1.09 20.90 -11.44
C TYR A 9 2.02 19.68 -11.35
N PHE A 10 3.11 19.63 -12.13
CA PHE A 10 4.05 18.52 -12.12
C PHE A 10 4.76 18.32 -10.78
N LEU A 11 5.02 19.39 -10.05
CA LEU A 11 5.63 19.29 -8.72
C LEU A 11 4.68 18.72 -7.65
N ASN A 12 3.39 18.77 -7.88
CA ASN A 12 2.37 18.36 -6.90
C ASN A 12 1.69 17.02 -7.22
N ILE A 13 1.84 16.47 -8.44
CA ILE A 13 1.23 15.19 -8.78
C ILE A 13 1.84 14.06 -7.93
N PRO A 14 1.03 13.09 -7.50
CA PRO A 14 1.56 11.90 -6.83
C PRO A 14 2.44 11.07 -7.76
N VAL A 15 3.54 10.57 -7.21
CA VAL A 15 4.47 9.68 -7.93
C VAL A 15 4.52 8.34 -7.23
N SER A 16 4.38 7.27 -8.00
CA SER A 16 4.65 5.90 -7.52
C SER A 16 5.94 5.38 -8.14
N ILE A 17 6.92 5.11 -7.30
CA ILE A 17 8.17 4.48 -7.73
C ILE A 17 7.92 2.97 -7.78
N ASN A 18 7.46 2.51 -8.93
CA ASN A 18 7.30 1.10 -9.26
C ASN A 18 8.25 0.77 -10.41
N ASN A 19 8.95 -0.33 -10.31
CA ASN A 19 9.73 -0.83 -11.43
C ASN A 19 8.86 -1.80 -12.23
N LEU A 20 8.82 -1.62 -13.56
CA LEU A 20 8.09 -2.51 -14.45
C LEU A 20 8.63 -3.95 -14.43
N TYR A 21 9.90 -4.10 -14.07
CA TYR A 21 10.66 -5.36 -14.17
C TYR A 21 11.19 -5.88 -12.83
N GLY A 22 10.66 -5.44 -11.70
CA GLY A 22 11.10 -5.94 -10.41
C GLY A 22 10.72 -5.08 -9.22
N ASP A 23 11.08 -5.56 -8.05
CA ASP A 23 10.86 -4.82 -6.80
C ASP A 23 11.85 -3.64 -6.70
N PRO A 24 11.43 -2.46 -6.22
CA PRO A 24 12.28 -1.28 -6.06
C PRO A 24 13.58 -1.50 -5.26
N PHE A 25 13.60 -2.49 -4.39
CA PHE A 25 14.76 -2.78 -3.53
C PHE A 25 15.46 -4.11 -3.84
N PHE A 26 15.17 -4.73 -4.96
CA PHE A 26 16.06 -5.77 -5.48
C PHE A 26 17.44 -5.17 -5.75
N LYS A 27 18.48 -6.00 -5.58
CA LYS A 27 19.88 -5.58 -5.60
C LYS A 27 20.26 -4.73 -6.83
N ASP A 28 19.72 -5.06 -7.98
CA ASP A 28 19.95 -4.36 -9.26
C ASP A 28 19.05 -3.12 -9.45
N GLN A 29 18.01 -2.95 -8.66
CA GLN A 29 17.03 -1.85 -8.76
C GLN A 29 17.19 -0.79 -7.69
N GLU A 30 17.89 -1.08 -6.62
CA GLU A 30 18.02 -0.19 -5.46
C GLU A 30 18.56 1.19 -5.85
N GLU A 31 19.68 1.24 -6.57
CA GLU A 31 20.31 2.51 -6.95
C GLU A 31 19.44 3.31 -7.94
N ASN A 32 18.70 2.66 -8.81
CA ASN A 32 17.71 3.31 -9.67
C ASN A 32 16.59 3.96 -8.84
N THR A 33 16.11 3.26 -7.80
CA THR A 33 15.12 3.80 -6.87
C THR A 33 15.62 5.05 -6.15
N PHE A 34 16.84 5.02 -5.63
CA PHE A 34 17.44 6.17 -4.98
C PHE A 34 17.76 7.31 -5.94
N SER A 35 18.15 7.04 -7.18
CA SER A 35 18.32 8.06 -8.22
C SER A 35 17.01 8.80 -8.51
N LYS A 36 15.89 8.09 -8.58
CA LYS A 36 14.55 8.71 -8.73
C LYS A 36 14.18 9.58 -7.53
N LEU A 37 14.42 9.10 -6.29
CA LEU A 37 14.19 9.90 -5.08
C LEU A 37 15.05 11.17 -5.05
N TYR A 38 16.31 11.05 -5.46
CA TYR A 38 17.20 12.21 -5.58
C TYR A 38 16.67 13.23 -6.59
N SER A 39 16.24 12.79 -7.76
CA SER A 39 15.70 13.66 -8.80
C SER A 39 14.44 14.38 -8.33
N LEU A 40 13.51 13.68 -7.67
CA LEU A 40 12.30 14.26 -7.09
C LEU A 40 12.63 15.30 -6.01
N HIS A 41 13.57 14.98 -5.12
CA HIS A 41 14.03 15.94 -4.12
C HIS A 41 14.66 17.19 -4.75
N LYS A 42 15.56 17.01 -5.73
CA LYS A 42 16.23 18.13 -6.41
C LYS A 42 15.28 19.01 -7.21
N SER A 43 14.22 18.44 -7.78
CA SER A 43 13.18 19.22 -8.47
C SER A 43 12.23 19.99 -7.53
N GLY A 44 12.35 19.81 -6.21
CA GLY A 44 11.44 20.42 -5.24
C GLY A 44 10.04 19.80 -5.26
N HIS A 45 9.93 18.49 -5.57
CA HIS A 45 8.66 17.79 -5.61
C HIS A 45 7.92 17.86 -4.27
N LYS A 46 6.65 18.23 -4.31
CA LYS A 46 5.77 18.45 -3.14
C LYS A 46 4.66 17.41 -3.00
N GLY A 47 4.41 16.65 -4.08
CA GLY A 47 3.41 15.58 -4.11
C GLY A 47 3.81 14.37 -3.28
N VAL A 48 2.87 13.43 -3.12
CA VAL A 48 3.15 12.16 -2.45
C VAL A 48 4.06 11.29 -3.30
N VAL A 49 5.08 10.72 -2.68
CA VAL A 49 5.96 9.72 -3.29
C VAL A 49 5.71 8.39 -2.59
N SER A 50 5.18 7.41 -3.30
CA SER A 50 4.95 6.07 -2.76
C SER A 50 5.88 5.04 -3.38
N ILE A 51 6.33 4.10 -2.56
CA ILE A 51 7.12 2.94 -2.99
C ILE A 51 6.40 1.68 -2.53
N ILE A 52 6.06 0.80 -3.46
CA ILE A 52 5.49 -0.50 -3.13
C ILE A 52 6.60 -1.53 -3.21
N THR A 53 6.82 -2.27 -2.14
CA THR A 53 7.85 -3.31 -2.11
C THR A 53 7.35 -4.60 -1.44
N LYS A 54 7.90 -5.72 -1.89
CA LYS A 54 7.82 -7.05 -1.25
C LYS A 54 9.16 -7.42 -0.61
N THR A 55 10.20 -6.67 -0.91
CA THR A 55 11.56 -6.94 -0.43
C THR A 55 11.73 -6.40 0.99
N GLU A 56 12.43 -7.14 1.82
CA GLU A 56 12.86 -6.67 3.12
C GLU A 56 13.76 -5.44 2.99
N ILE A 57 13.42 -4.39 3.70
CA ILE A 57 14.24 -3.18 3.80
C ILE A 57 15.28 -3.41 4.92
N ASN A 58 16.55 -3.50 4.56
CA ASN A 58 17.64 -3.59 5.51
C ASN A 58 17.96 -2.22 6.12
N GLU A 59 18.83 -2.21 7.14
CA GLU A 59 19.20 -1.01 7.90
C GLU A 59 19.80 0.09 7.00
N ARG A 60 20.65 -0.28 6.02
CA ARG A 60 21.27 0.66 5.09
C ARG A 60 20.22 1.34 4.20
N ILE A 61 19.29 0.57 3.67
CA ILE A 61 18.19 1.10 2.85
C ILE A 61 17.28 2.00 3.71
N ALA A 62 16.93 1.56 4.93
CA ALA A 62 16.09 2.34 5.84
C ALA A 62 16.72 3.68 6.21
N LEU A 63 18.01 3.71 6.49
CA LEU A 63 18.75 4.96 6.76
C LEU A 63 18.68 5.93 5.57
N ARG A 64 18.91 5.44 4.33
CA ARG A 64 18.82 6.26 3.11
C ARG A 64 17.39 6.76 2.87
N LEU A 65 16.37 5.92 3.06
CA LEU A 65 14.97 6.31 2.94
C LEU A 65 14.57 7.36 3.98
N GLY A 66 15.06 7.25 5.23
CA GLY A 66 14.82 8.23 6.28
C GLY A 66 15.34 9.62 5.92
N TYR A 67 16.45 9.71 5.16
CA TYR A 67 16.92 10.99 4.62
C TYR A 67 15.88 11.62 3.68
N TYR A 68 15.26 10.82 2.80
CA TYR A 68 14.25 11.31 1.85
C TYR A 68 12.89 11.53 2.50
N ALA A 69 12.49 10.73 3.49
CA ALA A 69 11.23 10.90 4.20
C ALA A 69 11.12 12.26 4.93
N LYS A 70 12.25 12.84 5.32
CA LYS A 70 12.32 14.21 5.88
C LYS A 70 12.19 15.34 4.85
N ARG A 71 12.23 15.01 3.55
CA ARG A 71 12.33 15.97 2.44
C ARG A 71 11.24 15.83 1.40
N LEU A 72 10.63 14.67 1.34
CA LEU A 72 9.54 14.31 0.44
C LEU A 72 8.37 13.78 1.26
N LYS A 73 7.16 13.89 0.79
CA LYS A 73 6.00 13.18 1.35
C LYS A 73 6.09 11.69 0.97
N LEU A 74 7.13 11.03 1.48
CA LEU A 74 7.45 9.64 1.16
C LEU A 74 6.64 8.68 2.03
N ILE A 75 6.13 7.60 1.43
CA ILE A 75 5.50 6.49 2.13
C ILE A 75 5.90 5.15 1.52
N ILE A 76 6.15 4.17 2.36
CA ILE A 76 6.41 2.79 1.95
C ILE A 76 5.13 1.97 2.09
N LEU A 77 4.75 1.29 1.04
CA LEU A 77 3.67 0.31 1.01
C LEU A 77 4.32 -1.08 1.05
N LEU A 78 4.34 -1.70 2.22
CA LEU A 78 4.94 -3.01 2.40
C LEU A 78 3.94 -4.11 2.07
N SER A 79 4.14 -4.78 0.93
CA SER A 79 3.27 -5.88 0.54
C SER A 79 3.59 -7.13 1.36
N VAL A 80 2.62 -7.59 2.14
CA VAL A 80 2.64 -8.80 2.95
C VAL A 80 1.44 -9.68 2.62
N SER A 81 1.57 -10.99 2.69
CA SER A 81 0.49 -11.88 2.26
C SER A 81 0.42 -13.22 3.00
N GLU A 82 1.45 -13.62 3.75
CA GLU A 82 1.61 -14.97 4.33
C GLU A 82 1.43 -16.10 3.29
N LEU A 83 1.60 -15.81 2.01
CA LEU A 83 1.60 -16.84 0.98
C LEU A 83 2.85 -17.72 1.10
N PRO A 84 2.76 -19.01 0.75
CA PRO A 84 3.93 -19.88 0.67
C PRO A 84 5.02 -19.29 -0.22
N ALA A 85 6.29 -19.45 0.15
CA ALA A 85 7.44 -18.90 -0.58
C ALA A 85 7.44 -19.22 -2.09
N LYS A 86 6.97 -20.42 -2.45
CA LYS A 86 6.80 -20.86 -3.86
C LYS A 86 5.82 -20.00 -4.67
N LEU A 87 4.86 -19.34 -4.01
CA LEU A 87 3.88 -18.44 -4.63
C LEU A 87 4.29 -16.98 -4.51
N GLU A 88 4.93 -16.61 -3.42
CA GLU A 88 5.35 -15.22 -3.15
C GLU A 88 6.58 -14.82 -3.96
N GLY A 89 7.49 -15.76 -4.19
CA GLY A 89 8.72 -15.54 -4.97
C GLY A 89 9.75 -14.62 -4.33
N VAL A 90 9.55 -14.18 -3.10
CA VAL A 90 10.47 -13.28 -2.38
C VAL A 90 10.84 -13.91 -1.04
N PRO A 91 12.11 -14.18 -0.80
CA PRO A 91 12.58 -14.73 0.46
C PRO A 91 12.67 -13.65 1.55
N GLY A 92 12.66 -14.10 2.80
CA GLY A 92 12.96 -13.27 3.96
C GLY A 92 11.75 -12.86 4.80
N ASP A 93 12.06 -12.41 6.02
CA ASP A 93 11.07 -11.87 6.95
C ASP A 93 10.91 -10.36 6.73
N ARG A 94 9.82 -10.00 6.06
CA ARG A 94 9.51 -8.60 5.71
C ARG A 94 8.96 -7.78 6.86
N TYR A 95 8.43 -8.42 7.91
CA TYR A 95 7.73 -7.69 8.97
C TYR A 95 8.66 -6.75 9.72
N ASN A 96 9.92 -7.15 9.96
CA ASN A 96 10.92 -6.29 10.58
C ASN A 96 11.23 -5.00 9.78
N THR A 97 10.79 -4.91 8.52
CA THR A 97 10.81 -3.68 7.73
C THR A 97 9.97 -2.59 8.39
N ILE A 98 8.88 -2.96 9.07
CA ILE A 98 7.99 -2.02 9.76
C ILE A 98 8.75 -1.30 10.86
N SER A 99 9.34 -2.05 11.79
CA SER A 99 10.11 -1.46 12.90
C SER A 99 11.32 -0.66 12.43
N LYS A 100 12.01 -1.10 11.36
CA LYS A 100 13.10 -0.34 10.75
C LYS A 100 12.61 0.99 10.17
N CYS A 101 11.52 0.98 9.42
CA CYS A 101 10.94 2.22 8.89
C CYS A 101 10.53 3.18 10.02
N LEU A 102 9.86 2.69 11.06
CA LEU A 102 9.47 3.49 12.21
C LEU A 102 10.66 4.10 12.95
N LYS A 103 11.76 3.34 13.09
CA LYS A 103 13.02 3.81 13.70
C LYS A 103 13.59 5.03 12.98
N TYR A 104 13.51 5.08 11.66
CA TYR A 104 14.02 6.18 10.84
C TYR A 104 12.97 7.24 10.45
N GLY A 105 11.78 7.17 11.07
CA GLY A 105 10.70 8.15 10.80
C GLY A 105 10.13 8.07 9.40
N ILE A 106 10.13 6.88 8.78
CA ILE A 106 9.59 6.64 7.45
C ILE A 106 8.13 6.19 7.62
N PRO A 107 7.15 6.93 7.08
CA PRO A 107 5.77 6.46 7.01
C PRO A 107 5.69 5.11 6.28
N ILE A 108 5.08 4.13 6.94
CA ILE A 108 4.92 2.78 6.39
C ILE A 108 3.49 2.30 6.56
N LEU A 109 2.98 1.62 5.53
CA LEU A 109 1.62 1.14 5.47
C LEU A 109 1.64 -0.31 4.98
N PRO A 110 1.29 -1.28 5.82
CA PRO A 110 1.14 -2.67 5.40
C PRO A 110 0.07 -2.79 4.31
N TYR A 111 0.42 -3.51 3.25
CA TYR A 111 -0.45 -3.75 2.10
C TYR A 111 -0.66 -5.25 1.94
N ILE A 112 -1.76 -5.74 2.49
CA ILE A 112 -2.09 -7.17 2.50
C ILE A 112 -2.76 -7.52 1.18
N ARG A 113 -2.03 -8.27 0.35
CA ARG A 113 -2.50 -8.72 -0.97
C ARG A 113 -1.61 -9.82 -1.58
N PRO A 114 -2.19 -10.69 -2.46
CA PRO A 114 -3.63 -10.93 -2.55
C PRO A 114 -4.12 -11.85 -1.45
N PHE A 115 -5.42 -11.85 -1.18
CA PHE A 115 -6.05 -12.99 -0.50
C PHE A 115 -6.36 -14.05 -1.53
N ILE A 116 -5.85 -15.26 -1.32
CA ILE A 116 -6.07 -16.43 -2.20
C ILE A 116 -6.74 -17.50 -1.36
N PRO A 117 -8.01 -17.87 -1.67
CA PRO A 117 -8.71 -18.92 -0.95
C PRO A 117 -7.91 -20.22 -0.90
N GLY A 118 -7.88 -20.85 0.28
CA GLY A 118 -7.12 -22.08 0.52
C GLY A 118 -5.62 -21.91 0.73
N GLU A 119 -5.04 -20.73 0.44
CA GLU A 119 -3.62 -20.47 0.59
C GLU A 119 -3.28 -19.60 1.81
N ASN A 120 -3.94 -18.43 1.95
CA ASN A 120 -3.65 -17.47 3.02
C ASN A 120 -4.91 -16.85 3.62
N THR A 121 -6.00 -17.56 3.64
CA THR A 121 -7.31 -17.05 4.07
C THR A 121 -7.91 -17.80 5.26
N SER A 122 -7.18 -18.74 5.87
CA SER A 122 -7.66 -19.37 7.08
C SER A 122 -7.54 -18.40 8.28
N PRO A 123 -8.43 -18.51 9.29
CA PRO A 123 -8.37 -17.67 10.48
C PRO A 123 -6.99 -17.68 11.15
N GLU A 124 -6.34 -18.84 11.24
CA GLU A 124 -5.03 -18.98 11.90
C GLU A 124 -3.94 -18.21 11.15
N ILE A 125 -3.98 -18.24 9.81
CA ILE A 125 -3.02 -17.49 8.98
C ILE A 125 -3.28 -15.98 9.12
N LEU A 126 -4.53 -15.56 9.14
CA LEU A 126 -4.91 -14.16 9.32
C LEU A 126 -4.51 -13.66 10.70
N ASP A 127 -4.81 -14.41 11.77
CA ASP A 127 -4.41 -14.07 13.13
C ASP A 127 -2.90 -13.93 13.26
N LYS A 128 -2.13 -14.84 12.66
CA LYS A 128 -0.68 -14.78 12.61
C LYS A 128 -0.21 -13.51 11.90
N LEU A 129 -0.75 -13.24 10.71
CA LEU A 129 -0.39 -12.07 9.90
C LEU A 129 -0.63 -10.76 10.66
N PHE A 130 -1.83 -10.58 11.20
CA PHE A 130 -2.19 -9.34 11.90
C PHE A 130 -1.44 -9.20 13.22
N ARG A 131 -1.23 -10.28 13.97
CA ARG A 131 -0.41 -10.28 15.19
C ARG A 131 1.02 -9.82 14.89
N ARG A 132 1.67 -10.36 13.86
CA ARG A 132 3.02 -9.96 13.45
C ARG A 132 3.10 -8.48 13.07
N ILE A 133 2.13 -7.98 12.32
CA ILE A 133 2.05 -6.55 11.99
C ILE A 133 1.95 -5.72 13.28
N LYS A 134 1.04 -6.10 14.19
CA LYS A 134 0.83 -5.40 15.45
C LYS A 134 2.09 -5.38 16.32
N GLU A 135 2.78 -6.50 16.43
CA GLU A 135 4.04 -6.63 17.20
C GLU A 135 5.12 -5.66 16.68
N GLU A 136 5.25 -5.49 15.36
CA GLU A 136 6.23 -4.57 14.77
C GLU A 136 5.85 -3.08 14.96
N PHE A 137 4.57 -2.75 14.97
CA PHE A 137 4.11 -1.40 15.31
C PHE A 137 4.18 -1.11 16.80
N LYS A 138 4.26 -2.15 17.64
CA LYS A 138 4.19 -2.06 19.10
C LYS A 138 2.90 -1.35 19.52
N ASP A 139 2.99 -0.31 20.36
CA ASP A 139 1.81 0.44 20.84
C ASP A 139 1.44 1.63 19.95
N LYS A 140 2.00 1.74 18.74
CA LYS A 140 1.66 2.82 17.81
C LYS A 140 0.40 2.49 17.04
N ASP A 141 -0.43 3.51 16.84
CA ASP A 141 -1.56 3.42 15.93
C ASP A 141 -1.08 3.13 14.51
N TYR A 142 -1.77 2.25 13.85
CA TYR A 142 -1.49 1.90 12.47
C TYR A 142 -2.76 1.62 11.68
N SER A 143 -2.64 1.73 10.39
CA SER A 143 -3.67 1.32 9.45
C SER A 143 -3.08 0.31 8.46
N ILE A 144 -3.95 -0.37 7.74
CA ILE A 144 -3.58 -1.34 6.72
C ILE A 144 -4.39 -1.13 5.45
N ILE A 145 -3.82 -1.54 4.33
CA ILE A 145 -4.56 -1.68 3.08
C ILE A 145 -4.78 -3.16 2.82
N VAL A 146 -5.98 -3.51 2.44
CA VAL A 146 -6.33 -4.86 2.00
C VAL A 146 -6.75 -4.86 0.55
N SER A 147 -6.42 -5.93 -0.18
CA SER A 147 -6.83 -6.06 -1.57
C SER A 147 -6.96 -7.52 -1.95
N GLY A 148 -8.07 -7.85 -2.62
CA GLY A 148 -8.29 -9.16 -3.16
C GLY A 148 -7.38 -9.50 -4.35
N LEU A 149 -7.52 -10.71 -4.83
CA LEU A 149 -6.84 -11.21 -6.00
C LEU A 149 -7.39 -10.53 -7.27
N ARG A 150 -6.49 -10.09 -8.12
CA ARG A 150 -6.77 -9.80 -9.53
C ARG A 150 -6.06 -10.86 -10.35
N GLY A 151 -6.80 -11.76 -10.96
CA GLY A 151 -6.26 -12.84 -11.75
C GLY A 151 -6.59 -12.70 -13.24
N ASN A 152 -5.85 -13.40 -14.07
CA ASN A 152 -6.25 -13.82 -15.40
C ASN A 152 -6.81 -15.25 -15.31
N GLU A 153 -7.29 -15.77 -16.42
CA GLU A 153 -7.86 -17.14 -16.46
C GLU A 153 -6.86 -18.21 -15.99
N GLU A 154 -5.59 -18.05 -16.33
CA GLU A 154 -4.52 -18.96 -15.90
C GLU A 154 -4.37 -18.99 -14.38
N ILE A 155 -4.38 -17.83 -13.72
CA ILE A 155 -4.32 -17.73 -12.25
C ILE A 155 -5.58 -18.32 -11.62
N LEU A 156 -6.76 -18.02 -12.17
CA LEU A 156 -8.01 -18.55 -11.66
C LEU A 156 -8.05 -20.09 -11.75
N ASN A 157 -7.64 -20.63 -12.87
CA ASN A 157 -7.57 -22.08 -13.08
C ASN A 157 -6.52 -22.73 -12.15
N LYS A 158 -5.34 -22.11 -11.99
CA LYS A 158 -4.27 -22.61 -11.12
C LYS A 158 -4.72 -22.78 -9.66
N PHE A 159 -5.58 -21.89 -9.19
CA PHE A 159 -6.08 -21.91 -7.81
C PHE A 159 -7.50 -22.49 -7.71
N SER A 160 -8.04 -23.07 -8.78
CA SER A 160 -9.41 -23.60 -8.83
C SER A 160 -10.46 -22.61 -8.33
N LEU A 161 -10.26 -21.33 -8.65
CA LEU A 161 -11.15 -20.27 -8.24
C LEU A 161 -12.36 -20.20 -9.18
N THR A 162 -13.54 -20.10 -8.60
CA THR A 162 -14.80 -20.01 -9.34
C THR A 162 -14.99 -18.67 -10.04
N GLN A 163 -16.01 -18.56 -10.89
CA GLN A 163 -16.35 -17.34 -11.66
C GLN A 163 -16.63 -16.08 -10.81
N GLU A 164 -16.71 -16.18 -9.49
CA GLU A 164 -16.82 -15.03 -8.59
C GLU A 164 -15.61 -14.09 -8.67
N TYR A 165 -14.45 -14.61 -9.10
CA TYR A 165 -13.23 -13.83 -9.28
C TYR A 165 -13.22 -13.19 -10.66
N ASN A 166 -13.66 -11.95 -10.72
CA ASN A 166 -13.70 -11.19 -11.95
C ASN A 166 -12.29 -10.66 -12.32
N LEU A 167 -11.92 -10.79 -13.59
CA LEU A 167 -10.65 -10.29 -14.17
C LEU A 167 -10.45 -8.77 -14.00
N ARG A 168 -11.51 -8.01 -13.79
CA ARG A 168 -11.50 -6.54 -13.69
C ARG A 168 -11.57 -6.00 -12.27
N VAL A 169 -12.07 -6.78 -11.33
CA VAL A 169 -12.34 -6.34 -9.96
C VAL A 169 -11.54 -7.20 -8.98
N LYS A 170 -10.90 -6.55 -8.02
CA LYS A 170 -10.22 -7.25 -6.92
C LYS A 170 -11.27 -7.63 -5.88
N ILE A 171 -11.60 -8.90 -5.83
CA ILE A 171 -12.60 -9.42 -4.90
C ILE A 171 -11.92 -9.91 -3.62
N ILE A 172 -12.43 -9.46 -2.49
CA ILE A 172 -12.10 -10.01 -1.17
C ILE A 172 -13.22 -11.00 -0.82
N PRO A 173 -12.90 -12.28 -0.50
CA PRO A 173 -13.90 -13.26 -0.12
C PRO A 173 -14.74 -12.80 1.08
N THR A 174 -16.02 -13.20 1.11
CA THR A 174 -16.98 -12.77 2.16
C THR A 174 -16.49 -13.09 3.58
N HIS A 175 -16.01 -14.31 3.83
CA HIS A 175 -15.49 -14.69 5.14
C HIS A 175 -14.28 -13.84 5.58
N ILE A 176 -13.46 -13.35 4.62
CA ILE A 176 -12.37 -12.41 4.92
C ILE A 176 -12.91 -11.04 5.28
N LYS A 177 -13.96 -10.56 4.59
CA LYS A 177 -14.61 -9.29 4.95
C LYS A 177 -15.16 -9.33 6.36
N GLU A 178 -15.87 -10.40 6.73
CA GLU A 178 -16.41 -10.62 8.07
C GLU A 178 -15.31 -10.64 9.13
N TYR A 179 -14.21 -11.35 8.87
CA TYR A 179 -13.05 -11.36 9.75
C TYR A 179 -12.47 -9.95 9.90
N LEU A 180 -12.25 -9.21 8.80
CA LEU A 180 -11.71 -7.85 8.83
C LEU A 180 -12.63 -6.87 9.58
N GLN A 181 -13.96 -7.06 9.48
CA GLN A 181 -14.95 -6.25 10.20
C GLN A 181 -14.92 -6.45 11.71
N SER A 182 -14.46 -7.61 12.19
CA SER A 182 -14.29 -7.87 13.62
C SER A 182 -13.06 -7.21 14.24
N MET A 183 -12.16 -6.67 13.40
CA MET A 183 -10.91 -6.07 13.87
C MET A 183 -11.10 -4.63 14.36
N THR A 184 -10.26 -4.21 15.31
CA THR A 184 -10.19 -2.82 15.80
C THR A 184 -9.26 -1.94 14.95
N THR A 185 -8.45 -2.54 14.09
CA THR A 185 -7.49 -1.84 13.22
C THR A 185 -8.20 -1.12 12.09
N ILE A 186 -7.71 0.06 11.73
CA ILE A 186 -8.24 0.83 10.60
C ILE A 186 -7.82 0.18 9.29
N ILE A 187 -8.81 -0.22 8.48
CA ILE A 187 -8.62 -0.99 7.26
C ILE A 187 -9.10 -0.19 6.05
N PHE A 188 -8.25 -0.06 5.05
CA PHE A 188 -8.57 0.62 3.80
C PHE A 188 -8.66 -0.37 2.63
N PRO A 189 -9.76 -0.37 1.87
CA PRO A 189 -9.89 -1.18 0.65
C PRO A 189 -9.19 -0.52 -0.55
N ARG A 190 -8.74 0.73 -0.41
CA ARG A 190 -8.08 1.48 -1.47
C ARG A 190 -6.75 2.06 -1.00
N THR A 191 -5.72 1.86 -1.80
CA THR A 191 -4.36 2.35 -1.54
C THR A 191 -4.33 3.85 -1.26
N SER A 192 -5.01 4.64 -2.09
CA SER A 192 -5.03 6.10 -1.96
C SER A 192 -5.64 6.60 -0.66
N CYS A 193 -6.66 5.91 -0.14
CA CYS A 193 -7.28 6.27 1.14
C CYS A 193 -6.31 5.98 2.31
N GLY A 194 -5.70 4.79 2.32
CA GLY A 194 -4.71 4.45 3.35
C GLY A 194 -3.51 5.39 3.35
N VAL A 195 -2.99 5.73 2.17
CA VAL A 195 -1.89 6.70 2.04
C VAL A 195 -2.28 8.08 2.55
N ALA A 196 -3.45 8.58 2.17
CA ALA A 196 -3.93 9.89 2.62
C ALA A 196 -4.10 9.94 4.14
N TYR A 197 -4.64 8.88 4.73
CA TYR A 197 -4.78 8.76 6.18
C TYR A 197 -3.42 8.73 6.88
N THR A 198 -2.52 7.85 6.46
CA THR A 198 -1.19 7.68 7.10
C THR A 198 -0.32 8.93 7.01
N LEU A 199 -0.48 9.73 5.95
CA LEU A 199 0.22 11.00 5.76
C LEU A 199 -0.56 12.22 6.27
N GLU A 200 -1.66 12.03 6.99
CA GLU A 200 -2.51 13.09 7.56
C GLU A 200 -2.97 14.14 6.53
N LEU A 201 -3.25 13.68 5.29
CA LEU A 201 -3.73 14.54 4.23
C LEU A 201 -5.21 14.89 4.43
N LYS A 202 -5.68 15.95 3.75
CA LYS A 202 -7.09 16.35 3.83
C LYS A 202 -8.01 15.19 3.45
N LYS A 203 -9.04 14.95 4.26
CA LYS A 203 -10.01 13.83 4.12
C LYS A 203 -10.65 13.73 2.75
N SER A 204 -11.08 14.84 2.18
CA SER A 204 -11.76 14.92 0.89
C SER A 204 -10.84 14.86 -0.33
N TRP A 205 -9.54 14.71 -0.12
CA TRP A 205 -8.55 14.75 -1.21
C TRP A 205 -7.86 13.41 -1.36
N ASN A 206 -7.93 12.87 -2.59
CA ASN A 206 -7.20 11.66 -2.93
C ASN A 206 -5.99 12.02 -3.79
N PRO A 207 -4.77 11.86 -3.26
CA PRO A 207 -3.55 12.25 -3.96
C PRO A 207 -3.29 11.46 -5.26
N TYR A 208 -3.97 10.31 -5.45
CA TYR A 208 -3.79 9.47 -6.62
C TYR A 208 -4.76 9.79 -7.76
N TYR A 209 -5.80 10.61 -7.53
CA TYR A 209 -6.85 10.86 -8.51
C TYR A 209 -7.06 12.36 -8.71
N GLN A 210 -6.06 13.03 -9.24
CA GLN A 210 -6.15 14.43 -9.60
C GLN A 210 -6.86 14.66 -10.95
N SER A 211 -7.04 13.60 -11.75
CA SER A 211 -7.86 13.67 -12.95
C SER A 211 -9.34 13.68 -12.60
N PRO A 212 -10.14 14.61 -13.14
CA PRO A 212 -11.60 14.62 -12.95
C PRO A 212 -12.27 13.31 -13.36
N GLN A 213 -11.73 12.60 -14.34
CA GLN A 213 -12.21 11.30 -14.80
C GLN A 213 -11.86 10.13 -13.87
N LEU A 214 -10.82 10.30 -13.05
CA LEU A 214 -10.34 9.33 -12.08
C LEU A 214 -10.59 9.77 -10.63
N ALA A 215 -11.26 10.89 -10.43
CA ALA A 215 -11.52 11.50 -9.13
C ALA A 215 -12.55 10.70 -8.31
N GLY A 216 -12.22 9.45 -8.01
CA GLY A 216 -13.05 8.58 -7.19
C GLY A 216 -13.43 9.19 -5.84
N CYS A 217 -12.61 10.12 -5.31
CA CYS A 217 -12.93 10.84 -4.08
C CYS A 217 -13.89 12.02 -4.30
N MET A 218 -13.79 12.74 -5.41
CA MET A 218 -14.73 13.85 -5.68
C MET A 218 -16.17 13.36 -5.80
N ASN A 219 -16.35 12.20 -6.41
CA ASN A 219 -17.66 11.56 -6.60
C ASN A 219 -17.93 10.44 -5.57
N CYS A 220 -17.10 10.30 -4.55
CA CYS A 220 -17.34 9.30 -3.52
C CYS A 220 -18.46 9.75 -2.59
N PRO A 221 -19.53 8.96 -2.44
CA PRO A 221 -20.65 9.31 -1.54
C PRO A 221 -20.22 9.40 -0.07
N LEU A 222 -19.05 8.82 0.26
CA LEU A 222 -18.51 8.75 1.61
C LEU A 222 -17.39 9.78 1.87
N LYS A 223 -17.16 10.75 0.98
CA LYS A 223 -16.01 11.67 1.06
C LYS A 223 -15.94 12.46 2.37
N GLU A 224 -17.08 12.81 2.95
CA GLU A 224 -17.17 13.60 4.19
C GLU A 224 -16.83 12.77 5.45
N THR A 225 -17.00 11.45 5.37
CA THR A 225 -16.81 10.51 6.48
C THR A 225 -15.75 9.45 6.17
N CYS A 226 -14.93 9.66 5.13
CA CYS A 226 -14.06 8.62 4.58
C CYS A 226 -12.96 8.11 5.52
N PHE A 227 -12.73 8.76 6.65
CA PHE A 227 -11.81 8.29 7.69
C PHE A 227 -12.54 7.89 8.99
N ASP A 228 -13.87 7.86 8.97
CA ASP A 228 -14.66 7.26 10.04
C ASP A 228 -14.59 5.73 9.92
N ASN A 229 -14.21 5.05 10.99
CA ASN A 229 -14.08 3.59 11.04
C ASN A 229 -15.33 2.85 10.56
N LYS A 230 -16.52 3.33 10.95
CA LYS A 230 -17.79 2.72 10.53
C LYS A 230 -18.00 2.79 9.03
N THR A 231 -17.56 3.88 8.40
CA THR A 231 -17.70 4.09 6.96
C THR A 231 -16.71 3.24 6.16
N LEU A 232 -15.50 3.03 6.69
CA LEU A 232 -14.48 2.20 6.01
C LEU A 232 -14.89 0.72 5.93
N LEU A 233 -15.58 0.23 6.94
CA LEU A 233 -16.09 -1.14 6.95
C LEU A 233 -17.16 -1.37 5.87
N HIS A 234 -18.01 -0.38 5.56
CA HIS A 234 -18.98 -0.45 4.46
C HIS A 234 -18.33 -0.50 3.07
N LEU A 235 -17.12 0.01 2.90
CA LEU A 235 -16.39 -0.07 1.62
C LEU A 235 -15.84 -1.47 1.35
N LEU A 236 -15.82 -2.35 2.33
CA LEU A 236 -15.48 -3.76 2.16
C LEU A 236 -16.69 -4.63 1.78
N SER A 237 -17.92 -4.12 1.97
CA SER A 237 -19.16 -4.75 1.51
C SER A 237 -19.38 -4.47 0.02
#